data_7ae9f9e07a6cf0fdaa9aacbd06cc4237
#
_entry.id   7ae9f9e07a6cf0fdaa9aacbd06cc4237
#
_cell.length_a   1.000
_cell.length_b   1.000
_cell.length_c   1.000
_cell.angle_alpha   90.00
_cell.angle_beta   90.00
_cell.angle_gamma   90.00
#
_symmetry.space_group_name_H-M   'P 1'
#
loop_
_entity.id
_entity.type
_entity.pdbx_description
1 polymer ?
#
loop_
_entity_poly.entity_id
_entity_poly.type
_entity_poly.pdbx_seq_one_letter_code
_entity_poly.pdbx_strand_id
1 'polypeptide(L)'
;LVTGVSSGIGLAQARLFLENGYQVFGVDQGESPALQGDFHFLQRDLTLDLEPIFDWCPQVDVLCNTAGVLDDYKPLLEQSAQEIQEIFEINYVTPVELTRHYLIQMLENKKGIIINMCSIASSLAGGGGHAYTSSKHALAGFTKQLALDYAEAGIQVFGIAPGAVKTGMTAADFEPGGLADWVASETPIKRWIEPEEIAEISLFLASGKA
;
A
#
# COMPACT_ATOMS: atom_id res chain seq x y z
N LEU A 1 0.13 11.40 3.41
CA LEU A 1 0.66 10.32 4.22
C LEU A 1 0.92 9.09 3.35
N VAL A 2 2.08 8.45 3.51
CA VAL A 2 2.43 7.19 2.84
C VAL A 2 2.84 6.17 3.90
N THR A 3 2.25 4.99 3.90
CA THR A 3 2.66 3.87 4.77
C THR A 3 3.60 2.92 4.04
N GLY A 4 4.55 2.30 4.74
CA GLY A 4 5.53 1.37 4.15
C GLY A 4 6.68 2.08 3.42
N VAL A 5 7.13 3.25 3.91
CA VAL A 5 8.08 4.13 3.19
C VAL A 5 9.53 3.70 3.26
N SER A 6 9.91 2.76 4.13
CA SER A 6 11.31 2.36 4.29
C SER A 6 11.84 1.54 3.10
N SER A 7 10.96 0.99 2.26
CA SER A 7 11.36 0.15 1.13
C SER A 7 10.33 0.11 0.00
N GLY A 8 10.69 -0.53 -1.12
CA GLY A 8 9.79 -0.91 -2.20
C GLY A 8 8.93 0.22 -2.76
N ILE A 9 7.65 -0.08 -2.98
CA ILE A 9 6.70 0.86 -3.59
C ILE A 9 6.52 2.12 -2.73
N GLY A 10 6.40 1.99 -1.40
CA GLY A 10 6.22 3.14 -0.51
C GLY A 10 7.40 4.10 -0.53
N LEU A 11 8.62 3.58 -0.58
CA LEU A 11 9.84 4.39 -0.74
C LEU A 11 9.86 5.13 -2.08
N ALA A 12 9.52 4.44 -3.17
CA ALA A 12 9.45 5.04 -4.50
C ALA A 12 8.37 6.13 -4.57
N GLN A 13 7.19 5.90 -3.98
CA GLN A 13 6.13 6.91 -3.85
C GLN A 13 6.61 8.14 -3.09
N ALA A 14 7.20 7.94 -1.89
CA ALA A 14 7.67 9.04 -1.06
C ALA A 14 8.71 9.90 -1.80
N ARG A 15 9.70 9.27 -2.47
CA ARG A 15 10.71 9.94 -3.27
C ARG A 15 10.08 10.77 -4.39
N LEU A 16 9.21 10.16 -5.19
CA LEU A 16 8.62 10.81 -6.34
C LEU A 16 7.68 11.96 -5.94
N PHE A 17 6.92 11.82 -4.86
CA PHE A 17 6.09 12.90 -4.33
C PHE A 17 6.95 14.09 -3.87
N LEU A 18 8.06 13.86 -3.16
CA LEU A 18 8.99 14.92 -2.74
C LEU A 18 9.60 15.65 -3.95
N GLU A 19 10.02 14.92 -4.98
CA GLU A 19 10.55 15.48 -6.23
C GLU A 19 9.51 16.35 -6.96
N ASN A 20 8.23 16.10 -6.73
CA ASN A 20 7.12 16.88 -7.30
C ASN A 20 6.53 17.91 -6.32
N GLY A 21 7.27 18.26 -5.25
CA GLY A 21 6.96 19.37 -4.35
C GLY A 21 5.89 19.06 -3.29
N TYR A 22 5.56 17.79 -3.06
CA TYR A 22 4.69 17.40 -1.95
C TYR A 22 5.47 17.43 -0.64
N GLN A 23 4.81 17.83 0.44
CA GLN A 23 5.22 17.46 1.80
C GLN A 23 4.81 15.99 2.03
N VAL A 24 5.74 15.16 2.49
CA VAL A 24 5.48 13.73 2.69
C VAL A 24 5.66 13.34 4.14
N PHE A 25 4.60 12.83 4.72
CA PHE A 25 4.61 12.12 6.00
C PHE A 25 4.72 10.64 5.71
N GLY A 26 5.79 10.00 6.19
CA GLY A 26 6.08 8.59 5.98
C GLY A 26 6.03 7.80 7.28
N VAL A 27 5.33 6.66 7.29
CA VAL A 27 5.26 5.75 8.44
C VAL A 27 5.75 4.37 8.03
N ASP A 28 6.62 3.80 8.85
CA ASP A 28 7.14 2.44 8.68
C ASP A 28 7.66 1.91 10.02
N GLN A 29 7.68 0.58 10.19
CA GLN A 29 8.36 -0.05 11.33
C GLN A 29 9.89 -0.07 11.18
N GLY A 30 10.38 -0.01 9.94
CA GLY A 30 11.79 0.02 9.59
C GLY A 30 12.46 1.37 9.89
N GLU A 31 13.70 1.53 9.46
CA GLU A 31 14.45 2.76 9.62
C GLU A 31 14.01 3.84 8.62
N SER A 32 14.23 5.10 9.01
CA SER A 32 13.97 6.25 8.13
C SER A 32 14.83 6.18 6.86
N PRO A 33 14.21 6.23 5.68
CA PRO A 33 14.98 6.32 4.44
C PRO A 33 15.64 7.70 4.31
N ALA A 34 16.83 7.74 3.69
CA ALA A 34 17.52 8.99 3.39
C ALA A 34 16.86 9.67 2.16
N LEU A 35 15.81 10.45 2.39
CA LEU A 35 15.13 11.23 1.37
C LEU A 35 15.44 12.72 1.51
N GLN A 36 15.48 13.43 0.38
CA GLN A 36 15.64 14.89 0.33
C GLN A 36 14.29 15.56 0.12
N GLY A 37 14.09 16.73 0.72
CA GLY A 37 12.87 17.50 0.60
C GLY A 37 12.11 17.62 1.93
N ASP A 38 10.83 17.99 1.87
CA ASP A 38 9.97 18.15 3.05
C ASP A 38 9.41 16.79 3.49
N PHE A 39 10.31 15.96 4.03
CA PHE A 39 10.03 14.60 4.46
C PHE A 39 10.02 14.50 5.99
N HIS A 40 8.91 13.98 6.51
CA HIS A 40 8.73 13.68 7.92
C HIS A 40 8.58 12.18 8.08
N PHE A 41 9.25 11.60 9.05
CA PHE A 41 9.23 10.15 9.29
C PHE A 41 8.82 9.84 10.72
N LEU A 42 7.88 8.90 10.86
CA LEU A 42 7.51 8.30 12.12
C LEU A 42 7.79 6.79 12.06
N GLN A 43 8.72 6.32 12.89
CA GLN A 43 8.92 4.88 13.06
C GLN A 43 7.80 4.29 13.91
N ARG A 44 6.96 3.48 13.28
CA ARG A 44 5.80 2.89 13.97
C ARG A 44 5.39 1.57 13.33
N ASP A 45 5.13 0.58 14.17
CA ASP A 45 4.44 -0.65 13.77
C ASP A 45 2.93 -0.34 13.65
N LEU A 46 2.38 -0.59 12.47
CA LEU A 46 0.99 -0.29 12.13
C LEU A 46 -0.02 -1.30 12.70
N THR A 47 0.44 -2.37 13.35
CA THR A 47 -0.43 -3.30 14.13
C THR A 47 -0.73 -2.80 15.53
N LEU A 48 -0.02 -1.75 15.96
CA LEU A 48 -0.22 -1.13 17.26
C LEU A 48 -1.23 0.03 17.15
N ASP A 49 -1.51 0.65 18.33
CA ASP A 49 -2.34 1.84 18.40
C ASP A 49 -1.92 2.92 17.38
N LEU A 50 -2.87 3.44 16.58
CA LEU A 50 -2.62 4.40 15.51
C LEU A 50 -2.72 5.87 15.97
N GLU A 51 -3.17 6.15 17.19
CA GLU A 51 -3.31 7.53 17.72
C GLU A 51 -2.03 8.36 17.59
N PRO A 52 -0.80 7.81 17.85
CA PRO A 52 0.42 8.58 17.63
C PRO A 52 0.64 9.05 16.20
N ILE A 53 0.08 8.35 15.20
CA ILE A 53 0.14 8.78 13.80
C ILE A 53 -0.80 9.97 13.59
N PHE A 54 -1.99 9.92 14.16
CA PHE A 54 -3.00 10.96 14.04
C PHE A 54 -2.57 12.26 14.73
N ASP A 55 -1.97 12.15 15.91
CA ASP A 55 -1.40 13.30 16.63
C ASP A 55 -0.25 13.95 15.87
N TRP A 56 0.61 13.13 15.24
CA TRP A 56 1.79 13.60 14.52
C TRP A 56 1.47 14.15 13.12
N CYS A 57 0.49 13.55 12.42
CA CYS A 57 0.04 13.97 11.10
C CYS A 57 -1.49 14.11 11.10
N PRO A 58 -2.03 15.22 11.63
CA PRO A 58 -3.47 15.35 11.86
C PRO A 58 -4.30 15.54 10.59
N GLN A 59 -3.69 15.89 9.47
CA GLN A 59 -4.38 16.15 8.21
C GLN A 59 -3.57 15.70 7.01
N VAL A 60 -4.25 15.21 5.98
CA VAL A 60 -3.64 14.82 4.71
C VAL A 60 -4.58 15.14 3.52
N ASP A 61 -4.01 15.58 2.40
CA ASP A 61 -4.74 15.68 1.13
C ASP A 61 -4.77 14.33 0.39
N VAL A 62 -3.72 13.54 0.57
CA VAL A 62 -3.53 12.23 -0.07
C VAL A 62 -3.11 11.20 0.97
N LEU A 63 -3.86 10.10 1.05
CA LEU A 63 -3.53 8.94 1.86
C LEU A 63 -3.13 7.77 0.94
N CYS A 64 -1.87 7.31 1.05
CA CYS A 64 -1.38 6.12 0.36
C CYS A 64 -1.24 4.96 1.36
N ASN A 65 -2.18 4.04 1.36
CA ASN A 65 -2.13 2.80 2.12
C ASN A 65 -1.29 1.79 1.33
N THR A 66 0.03 1.84 1.51
CA THR A 66 0.99 1.05 0.73
C THR A 66 1.67 -0.07 1.52
N ALA A 67 1.76 0.08 2.86
CA ALA A 67 2.26 -0.99 3.72
C ALA A 67 1.50 -2.30 3.49
N GLY A 68 2.21 -3.40 3.50
CA GLY A 68 1.63 -4.72 3.34
C GLY A 68 2.65 -5.82 3.59
N VAL A 69 2.15 -7.00 3.88
CA VAL A 69 2.95 -8.21 4.13
C VAL A 69 2.43 -9.38 3.31
N LEU A 70 3.32 -10.31 2.96
CA LEU A 70 3.01 -11.55 2.24
C LEU A 70 2.98 -12.72 3.24
N ASP A 71 2.30 -13.79 2.90
CA ASP A 71 2.04 -14.95 3.76
C ASP A 71 2.89 -16.19 3.42
N ASP A 72 4.06 -16.00 2.82
CA ASP A 72 5.01 -17.07 2.46
C ASP A 72 4.41 -18.24 1.64
N TYR A 73 3.24 -18.04 1.03
CA TYR A 73 2.51 -19.04 0.22
C TYR A 73 2.18 -20.33 0.98
N LYS A 74 2.13 -20.30 2.32
CA LYS A 74 1.82 -21.48 3.13
C LYS A 74 0.41 -22.02 2.83
N PRO A 75 0.25 -23.35 2.67
CA PRO A 75 -1.05 -23.98 2.63
C PRO A 75 -1.87 -23.72 3.90
N LEU A 76 -3.20 -23.72 3.79
CA LEU A 76 -4.10 -23.37 4.89
C LEU A 76 -3.81 -24.13 6.20
N LEU A 77 -3.53 -25.42 6.11
CA LEU A 77 -3.28 -26.24 7.29
C LEU A 77 -1.92 -26.02 7.95
N GLU A 78 -1.03 -25.29 7.30
CA GLU A 78 0.31 -24.96 7.79
C GLU A 78 0.39 -23.53 8.34
N GLN A 79 -0.69 -22.76 8.19
CA GLN A 79 -0.79 -21.40 8.68
C GLN A 79 -1.66 -21.33 9.93
N SER A 80 -1.14 -20.71 10.99
CA SER A 80 -1.88 -20.52 12.22
C SER A 80 -2.95 -19.42 12.09
N ALA A 81 -3.95 -19.43 12.95
CA ALA A 81 -4.96 -18.37 13.02
C ALA A 81 -4.34 -16.99 13.32
N GLN A 82 -3.25 -16.96 14.11
CA GLN A 82 -2.56 -15.74 14.44
C GLN A 82 -1.86 -15.14 13.21
N GLU A 83 -1.14 -15.94 12.42
CA GLU A 83 -0.50 -15.49 11.17
C GLU A 83 -1.55 -14.92 10.19
N ILE A 84 -2.73 -15.56 10.08
CA ILE A 84 -3.82 -15.06 9.25
C ILE A 84 -4.31 -13.70 9.76
N GLN A 85 -4.49 -13.54 11.07
CA GLN A 85 -4.93 -12.28 11.67
C GLN A 85 -3.91 -11.15 11.45
N GLU A 86 -2.62 -11.40 11.62
CA GLU A 86 -1.55 -10.43 11.41
C GLU A 86 -1.53 -9.91 9.95
N ILE A 87 -1.73 -10.80 8.98
CA ILE A 87 -1.82 -10.42 7.57
C ILE A 87 -3.05 -9.54 7.31
N PHE A 88 -4.20 -9.91 7.87
CA PHE A 88 -5.41 -9.09 7.74
C PHE A 88 -5.27 -7.75 8.43
N GLU A 89 -4.60 -7.70 9.59
CA GLU A 89 -4.37 -6.46 10.33
C GLU A 89 -3.63 -5.45 9.46
N ILE A 90 -2.47 -5.83 8.91
CA ILE A 90 -1.67 -4.92 8.09
C ILE A 90 -2.32 -4.63 6.74
N ASN A 91 -2.81 -5.66 6.05
CA ASN A 91 -3.23 -5.52 4.64
C ASN A 91 -4.64 -4.95 4.49
N TYR A 92 -5.47 -4.99 5.55
CA TYR A 92 -6.86 -4.57 5.46
C TYR A 92 -7.32 -3.69 6.63
N VAL A 93 -7.18 -4.13 7.89
CA VAL A 93 -7.74 -3.39 9.04
C VAL A 93 -7.05 -2.03 9.19
N THR A 94 -5.74 -1.99 9.19
CA THR A 94 -4.96 -0.75 9.25
C THR A 94 -5.32 0.26 8.15
N PRO A 95 -5.37 -0.10 6.84
CA PRO A 95 -5.89 0.78 5.80
C PRO A 95 -7.31 1.31 6.07
N VAL A 96 -8.20 0.48 6.62
CA VAL A 96 -9.56 0.91 6.98
C VAL A 96 -9.53 1.94 8.10
N GLU A 97 -8.79 1.72 9.17
CA GLU A 97 -8.72 2.62 10.32
C GLU A 97 -8.04 3.96 9.97
N LEU A 98 -6.94 3.94 9.23
CA LEU A 98 -6.31 5.16 8.70
C LEU A 98 -7.29 5.95 7.83
N THR A 99 -7.99 5.25 6.95
CA THR A 99 -9.00 5.87 6.09
C THR A 99 -10.13 6.48 6.92
N ARG A 100 -10.68 5.77 7.91
CA ARG A 100 -11.75 6.29 8.79
C ARG A 100 -11.36 7.59 9.47
N HIS A 101 -10.14 7.68 9.96
CA HIS A 101 -9.65 8.88 10.63
C HIS A 101 -9.55 10.06 9.64
N TYR A 102 -8.79 9.90 8.55
CA TYR A 102 -8.53 11.00 7.61
C TYR A 102 -9.74 11.39 6.77
N LEU A 103 -10.68 10.48 6.55
CA LEU A 103 -11.90 10.75 5.80
C LEU A 103 -12.74 11.86 6.43
N ILE A 104 -12.73 12.01 7.76
CA ILE A 104 -13.48 13.07 8.47
C ILE A 104 -13.05 14.45 7.96
N GLN A 105 -11.76 14.76 8.03
CA GLN A 105 -11.24 16.05 7.57
C GLN A 105 -11.35 16.21 6.05
N MET A 106 -11.20 15.12 5.27
CA MET A 106 -11.40 15.15 3.82
C MET A 106 -12.84 15.53 3.44
N LEU A 107 -13.84 15.03 4.19
CA LEU A 107 -15.24 15.38 4.00
C LEU A 107 -15.54 16.83 4.37
N GLU A 108 -14.97 17.36 5.45
CA GLU A 108 -15.06 18.76 5.83
C GLU A 108 -14.50 19.68 4.73
N ASN A 109 -13.37 19.29 4.14
CA ASN A 109 -12.71 20.01 3.06
C ASN A 109 -13.35 19.78 1.68
N LYS A 110 -14.27 18.80 1.57
CA LYS A 110 -14.86 18.32 0.31
C LYS A 110 -13.81 17.94 -0.74
N LYS A 111 -12.71 17.43 -0.28
CA LYS A 111 -11.55 17.09 -1.09
C LYS A 111 -10.67 16.07 -0.35
N GLY A 112 -10.31 15.00 -1.02
CA GLY A 112 -9.37 13.99 -0.51
C GLY A 112 -9.10 12.94 -1.55
N ILE A 113 -7.90 12.37 -1.50
CA ILE A 113 -7.50 11.28 -2.39
C ILE A 113 -6.98 10.13 -1.53
N ILE A 114 -7.52 8.94 -1.76
CA ILE A 114 -7.12 7.71 -1.07
C ILE A 114 -6.64 6.71 -2.12
N ILE A 115 -5.42 6.22 -1.95
CA ILE A 115 -4.80 5.25 -2.85
C ILE A 115 -4.47 4.00 -2.04
N ASN A 116 -5.18 2.91 -2.30
CA ASN A 116 -4.97 1.63 -1.66
C ASN A 116 -4.11 0.71 -2.53
N MET A 117 -3.02 0.19 -1.97
CA MET A 117 -2.17 -0.76 -2.68
C MET A 117 -2.79 -2.16 -2.62
N CYS A 118 -3.61 -2.42 -3.63
CA CYS A 118 -4.19 -3.73 -3.89
C CYS A 118 -3.14 -4.69 -4.47
N SER A 119 -3.55 -5.66 -5.28
CA SER A 119 -2.70 -6.63 -5.98
C SER A 119 -3.50 -7.28 -7.11
N ILE A 120 -2.84 -7.93 -8.06
CA ILE A 120 -3.51 -8.90 -8.94
C ILE A 120 -4.23 -9.98 -8.11
N ALA A 121 -3.67 -10.31 -6.92
CA ALA A 121 -4.28 -11.20 -5.94
C ALA A 121 -5.62 -10.67 -5.38
N SER A 122 -6.04 -9.46 -5.70
CA SER A 122 -7.37 -8.93 -5.40
C SER A 122 -8.48 -9.45 -6.32
N SER A 123 -8.11 -10.15 -7.39
CA SER A 123 -9.05 -10.68 -8.40
C SER A 123 -8.70 -12.09 -8.87
N LEU A 124 -7.48 -12.55 -8.64
CA LEU A 124 -6.96 -13.83 -9.08
C LEU A 124 -6.35 -14.59 -7.89
N ALA A 125 -6.27 -15.90 -7.98
CA ALA A 125 -5.46 -16.74 -7.09
C ALA A 125 -4.02 -16.84 -7.63
N GLY A 126 -3.07 -17.22 -6.76
CA GLY A 126 -1.67 -17.50 -7.15
C GLY A 126 -0.70 -16.33 -6.99
N GLY A 127 -1.18 -15.13 -6.66
CA GLY A 127 -0.31 -13.98 -6.35
C GLY A 127 0.11 -13.88 -4.88
N GLY A 128 -0.16 -14.90 -4.08
CA GLY A 128 0.12 -15.05 -2.65
C GLY A 128 -0.60 -16.28 -2.12
N GLY A 129 -0.41 -16.62 -0.85
CA GLY A 129 -1.17 -17.66 -0.17
C GLY A 129 -2.61 -17.22 0.13
N HIS A 130 -3.33 -18.04 0.90
CA HIS A 130 -4.76 -17.81 1.11
C HIS A 130 -5.07 -16.56 1.96
N ALA A 131 -4.25 -16.27 2.99
CA ALA A 131 -4.46 -15.10 3.84
C ALA A 131 -4.17 -13.78 3.08
N TYR A 132 -3.05 -13.74 2.36
CA TYR A 132 -2.72 -12.60 1.51
C TYR A 132 -3.79 -12.35 0.45
N THR A 133 -4.13 -13.39 -0.33
CA THR A 133 -5.14 -13.30 -1.39
C THR A 133 -6.48 -12.82 -0.84
N SER A 134 -6.93 -13.38 0.29
CA SER A 134 -8.19 -12.97 0.94
C SER A 134 -8.15 -11.53 1.42
N SER A 135 -7.05 -11.09 2.06
CA SER A 135 -6.88 -9.72 2.54
C SER A 135 -6.90 -8.69 1.39
N LYS A 136 -6.26 -9.02 0.26
CA LYS A 136 -6.24 -8.14 -0.92
C LYS A 136 -7.59 -8.09 -1.65
N HIS A 137 -8.37 -9.18 -1.66
CA HIS A 137 -9.77 -9.15 -2.11
C HIS A 137 -10.63 -8.25 -1.22
N ALA A 138 -10.46 -8.35 0.12
CA ALA A 138 -11.15 -7.49 1.07
C ALA A 138 -10.82 -6.01 0.85
N LEU A 139 -9.53 -5.66 0.69
CA LEU A 139 -9.09 -4.29 0.43
C LEU A 139 -9.66 -3.75 -0.89
N ALA A 140 -9.70 -4.55 -1.95
CA ALA A 140 -10.29 -4.14 -3.23
C ALA A 140 -11.81 -3.94 -3.12
N GLY A 141 -12.51 -4.78 -2.36
CA GLY A 141 -13.93 -4.61 -2.07
C GLY A 141 -14.20 -3.30 -1.30
N PHE A 142 -13.43 -3.06 -0.24
CA PHE A 142 -13.47 -1.82 0.54
C PHE A 142 -13.22 -0.59 -0.34
N THR A 143 -12.17 -0.62 -1.17
CA THR A 143 -11.82 0.48 -2.08
C THR A 143 -12.98 0.84 -3.02
N LYS A 144 -13.61 -0.15 -3.63
CA LYS A 144 -14.74 0.05 -4.56
C LYS A 144 -15.95 0.63 -3.84
N GLN A 145 -16.30 0.10 -2.66
CA GLN A 145 -17.44 0.59 -1.90
C GLN A 145 -17.19 2.03 -1.41
N LEU A 146 -16.00 2.30 -0.87
CA LEU A 146 -15.64 3.64 -0.40
C LEU A 146 -15.69 4.68 -1.53
N ALA A 147 -15.21 4.33 -2.73
CA ALA A 147 -15.28 5.20 -3.90
C ALA A 147 -16.74 5.55 -4.25
N LEU A 148 -17.64 4.56 -4.20
CA LEU A 148 -19.06 4.77 -4.48
C LEU A 148 -19.73 5.66 -3.41
N ASP A 149 -19.43 5.41 -2.13
CA ASP A 149 -20.09 6.08 -1.00
C ASP A 149 -19.74 7.57 -0.92
N TYR A 150 -18.53 7.95 -1.33
CA TYR A 150 -18.01 9.31 -1.10
C TYR A 150 -17.66 10.10 -2.36
N ALA A 151 -17.94 9.59 -3.56
CA ALA A 151 -17.68 10.29 -4.82
C ALA A 151 -18.38 11.67 -4.89
N GLU A 152 -19.66 11.72 -4.52
CA GLU A 152 -20.44 12.97 -4.52
C GLU A 152 -19.93 13.99 -3.48
N ALA A 153 -19.23 13.54 -2.46
CA ALA A 153 -18.60 14.38 -1.44
C ALA A 153 -17.23 14.94 -1.86
N GLY A 154 -16.76 14.63 -3.07
CA GLY A 154 -15.48 15.10 -3.61
C GLY A 154 -14.28 14.28 -3.18
N ILE A 155 -14.49 13.04 -2.71
CA ILE A 155 -13.43 12.12 -2.33
C ILE A 155 -13.15 11.17 -3.48
N GLN A 156 -11.88 11.11 -3.91
CA GLN A 156 -11.42 10.18 -4.93
C GLN A 156 -10.72 8.99 -4.26
N VAL A 157 -11.14 7.77 -4.61
CA VAL A 157 -10.59 6.55 -4.02
C VAL A 157 -10.16 5.60 -5.12
N PHE A 158 -8.89 5.20 -5.07
CA PHE A 158 -8.27 4.37 -6.10
C PHE A 158 -7.66 3.11 -5.50
N GLY A 159 -7.71 2.03 -6.24
CA GLY A 159 -6.94 0.81 -5.97
C GLY A 159 -5.94 0.57 -7.08
N ILE A 160 -4.65 0.55 -6.76
CA ILE A 160 -3.62 0.09 -7.70
C ILE A 160 -3.43 -1.41 -7.44
N ALA A 161 -3.51 -2.21 -8.50
CA ALA A 161 -3.39 -3.67 -8.41
C ALA A 161 -2.17 -4.19 -9.20
N PRO A 162 -0.95 -4.04 -8.65
CA PRO A 162 0.27 -4.47 -9.33
C PRO A 162 0.31 -5.99 -9.53
N GLY A 163 1.03 -6.40 -10.57
CA GLY A 163 1.54 -7.77 -10.72
C GLY A 163 2.82 -7.97 -9.90
N ALA A 164 3.79 -8.68 -10.49
CA ALA A 164 5.08 -8.92 -9.86
C ALA A 164 5.95 -7.64 -9.86
N VAL A 165 6.18 -7.08 -8.68
CA VAL A 165 7.02 -5.88 -8.46
C VAL A 165 8.29 -6.30 -7.73
N LYS A 166 9.43 -5.82 -8.18
CA LYS A 166 10.74 -6.11 -7.59
C LYS A 166 10.95 -5.26 -6.32
N THR A 167 10.72 -5.86 -5.17
CA THR A 167 10.83 -5.20 -3.86
C THR A 167 11.50 -6.12 -2.83
N GLY A 168 11.71 -5.63 -1.61
CA GLY A 168 12.16 -6.47 -0.50
C GLY A 168 11.20 -7.63 -0.20
N MET A 169 9.89 -7.44 -0.41
CA MET A 169 8.88 -8.49 -0.23
C MET A 169 9.08 -9.70 -1.18
N THR A 170 9.63 -9.46 -2.36
CA THR A 170 9.87 -10.48 -3.40
C THR A 170 11.36 -10.83 -3.54
N ALA A 171 12.20 -10.42 -2.60
CA ALA A 171 13.65 -10.61 -2.68
C ALA A 171 14.06 -12.10 -2.79
N ALA A 172 13.32 -12.99 -2.13
CA ALA A 172 13.56 -14.44 -2.18
C ALA A 172 13.46 -15.03 -3.60
N ASP A 173 12.66 -14.43 -4.49
CA ASP A 173 12.56 -14.87 -5.87
C ASP A 173 13.85 -14.66 -6.66
N PHE A 174 14.69 -13.72 -6.24
CA PHE A 174 15.96 -13.36 -6.90
C PHE A 174 17.17 -14.08 -6.31
N GLU A 175 16.99 -14.85 -5.25
CA GLU A 175 18.06 -15.67 -4.65
C GLU A 175 18.35 -16.92 -5.52
N PRO A 176 19.52 -17.57 -5.35
CA PRO A 176 19.82 -18.80 -6.06
C PRO A 176 18.75 -19.89 -5.84
N GLY A 177 18.10 -20.32 -6.91
CA GLY A 177 16.97 -21.25 -6.88
C GLY A 177 15.61 -20.61 -6.75
N GLY A 178 15.52 -19.27 -6.71
CA GLY A 178 14.28 -18.53 -6.73
C GLY A 178 13.55 -18.57 -8.08
N LEU A 179 12.38 -17.99 -8.13
CA LEU A 179 11.45 -18.09 -9.26
C LEU A 179 11.42 -16.85 -10.18
N ALA A 180 12.40 -15.92 -10.05
CA ALA A 180 12.36 -14.64 -10.75
C ALA A 180 12.19 -14.78 -12.27
N ASP A 181 12.95 -15.65 -12.92
CA ASP A 181 12.87 -15.87 -14.37
C ASP A 181 11.54 -16.51 -14.78
N TRP A 182 11.04 -17.45 -13.98
CA TRP A 182 9.75 -18.07 -14.23
C TRP A 182 8.61 -17.06 -14.09
N VAL A 183 8.57 -16.29 -13.02
CA VAL A 183 7.57 -15.23 -12.80
C VAL A 183 7.61 -14.19 -13.94
N ALA A 184 8.80 -13.76 -14.36
CA ALA A 184 8.95 -12.89 -15.51
C ALA A 184 8.37 -13.52 -16.78
N SER A 185 8.63 -14.82 -17.03
CA SER A 185 8.13 -15.54 -18.21
C SER A 185 6.60 -15.67 -18.24
N GLU A 186 5.97 -15.83 -17.07
CA GLU A 186 4.51 -15.93 -16.93
C GLU A 186 3.81 -14.56 -16.96
N THR A 187 4.54 -13.48 -16.63
CA THR A 187 4.00 -12.12 -16.69
C THR A 187 3.83 -11.68 -18.15
N PRO A 188 2.70 -11.09 -18.55
CA PRO A 188 2.47 -10.67 -19.95
C PRO A 188 3.55 -9.75 -20.51
N ILE A 189 4.09 -8.83 -19.70
CA ILE A 189 5.16 -7.89 -20.08
C ILE A 189 6.56 -8.53 -20.06
N LYS A 190 6.68 -9.81 -19.68
CA LYS A 190 7.93 -10.61 -19.67
C LYS A 190 9.05 -10.02 -18.82
N ARG A 191 8.70 -9.30 -17.78
CA ARG A 191 9.63 -8.75 -16.79
C ARG A 191 8.92 -8.46 -15.47
N TRP A 192 9.70 -8.23 -14.44
CA TRP A 192 9.24 -7.61 -13.21
C TRP A 192 8.98 -6.12 -13.41
N ILE A 193 8.06 -5.58 -12.63
CA ILE A 193 7.75 -4.16 -12.56
C ILE A 193 8.71 -3.53 -11.54
N GLU A 194 9.25 -2.35 -11.85
CA GLU A 194 10.04 -1.60 -10.88
C GLU A 194 9.09 -0.77 -9.98
N PRO A 195 9.42 -0.57 -8.68
CA PRO A 195 8.60 0.22 -7.75
C PRO A 195 8.28 1.63 -8.26
N GLU A 196 9.20 2.24 -8.99
CA GLU A 196 9.08 3.56 -9.59
C GLU A 196 7.91 3.64 -10.58
N GLU A 197 7.64 2.58 -11.33
CA GLU A 197 6.50 2.51 -12.27
C GLU A 197 5.15 2.61 -11.53
N ILE A 198 5.08 2.04 -10.33
CA ILE A 198 3.89 2.13 -9.48
C ILE A 198 3.78 3.53 -8.82
N ALA A 199 4.93 4.11 -8.47
CA ALA A 199 4.98 5.47 -7.94
C ALA A 199 4.48 6.51 -8.96
N GLU A 200 4.81 6.37 -10.25
CA GLU A 200 4.31 7.24 -11.33
C GLU A 200 2.78 7.20 -11.44
N ILE A 201 2.20 6.00 -11.36
CA ILE A 201 0.73 5.86 -11.34
C ILE A 201 0.16 6.56 -10.10
N SER A 202 0.78 6.36 -8.94
CA SER A 202 0.34 6.99 -7.68
C SER A 202 0.39 8.52 -7.76
N LEU A 203 1.46 9.09 -8.35
CA LEU A 203 1.59 10.52 -8.54
C LEU A 203 0.52 11.07 -9.48
N PHE A 204 0.23 10.37 -10.59
CA PHE A 204 -0.87 10.75 -11.49
C PHE A 204 -2.21 10.79 -10.75
N LEU A 205 -2.55 9.73 -10.00
CA LEU A 205 -3.78 9.67 -9.21
C LEU A 205 -3.83 10.78 -8.15
N ALA A 206 -2.72 11.03 -7.45
CA ALA A 206 -2.60 12.08 -6.43
C ALA A 206 -2.74 13.51 -6.99
N SER A 207 -2.53 13.70 -8.29
CA SER A 207 -2.66 15.01 -8.95
C SER A 207 -4.10 15.50 -9.09
N GLY A 208 -5.09 14.65 -8.84
CA GLY A 208 -6.51 14.96 -9.04
C GLY A 208 -6.93 15.07 -10.51
N LYS A 209 -6.13 14.55 -11.43
CA LYS A 209 -6.43 14.56 -12.88
C LYS A 209 -7.08 13.26 -13.37
N ALA A 210 -7.21 12.26 -12.47
CA ALA A 210 -7.80 10.97 -12.78
C ALA A 210 -9.34 11.00 -12.68
#